data_871442fa22393ba622a15a657787dae1
#
_entry.id   871442fa22393ba622a15a657787dae1
#
_cell.length_a   1.000
_cell.length_b   1.000
_cell.length_c   1.000
_cell.angle_alpha   90.00
_cell.angle_beta   90.00
_cell.angle_gamma   90.00
#
_symmetry.space_group_name_H-M   'P 1'
#
loop_
_entity.id
_entity.type
_entity.pdbx_description
1 polymer ?
#
loop_
_entity_poly.entity_id
_entity_poly.type
_entity_poly.pdbx_seq_one_letter_code
_entity_poly.pdbx_strand_id
1 'polypeptide(L)'
;MGLTHTSTGAGAMDAGLAIEKYSPDDKVIALAGNPNVGKSTVFNALTGLRQHTGNWPGKTVTNAQGRHTRHGRDYILVDLPGTYSLLAHSAEEEVARDFLCFGGADASVVVCDATCLERNLNLVLQTLEITPWTVVCVNLMDEARSKGIEVDLKALSGRLGVPVVGTSAGRGEGLERLMDAVEAITERQEPPAASRVSYPAPIEAAAARLAEELEPALGGRLPSRWVALRLLDGDPSLMASLTECLGRDLTADRLAGGALEETLEGLQAAGWSREQVREAIVAALVRTGAEIAGSVVACRRADAARRDRRLDRLLTSRATGIPVMLCLLALVFWITIAGANAPSALLADGLFWVQDRLTDLFLYLQAPDWLHGALVLGVYRVLAWVVSVMLPPMAIFFPLFTLLEDFGYLPRVAFVLDHAFQKARACGKQALTMAMGFGCNAAGIVGCRIIDSPRERLIAIITNNFVPCNGRFAPPHKGQQKGSLEPIVKTPPKS
;
A
#
# COMPACT_ATOMS: atom_id res chain seq x y z
N MET A 1 4.28 27.58 -19.21
CA MET A 1 5.19 26.78 -20.06
C MET A 1 4.31 25.81 -20.80
N GLY A 2 4.24 25.94 -22.15
CA GLY A 2 3.36 25.14 -22.99
C GLY A 2 3.84 23.69 -23.08
N LEU A 3 2.90 22.76 -22.99
CA LEU A 3 3.12 21.33 -23.26
C LEU A 3 3.61 21.21 -24.72
N THR A 4 4.80 20.70 -24.90
CA THR A 4 5.35 20.39 -26.23
C THR A 4 4.77 19.07 -26.73
N HIS A 5 4.64 18.91 -28.06
CA HIS A 5 4.10 17.70 -28.72
C HIS A 5 4.79 16.37 -28.33
N THR A 6 5.95 16.42 -27.68
CA THR A 6 6.72 15.28 -27.14
C THR A 6 6.27 14.85 -25.73
N SER A 7 5.37 15.58 -25.09
CA SER A 7 4.91 15.28 -23.71
C SER A 7 3.50 14.67 -23.62
N THR A 8 2.83 14.47 -24.77
CA THR A 8 1.47 13.89 -24.82
C THR A 8 1.34 12.96 -26.05
N GLY A 9 0.82 11.77 -25.87
CA GLY A 9 0.54 10.79 -26.91
C GLY A 9 1.72 9.84 -27.23
N ALA A 10 1.74 9.22 -28.40
CA ALA A 10 2.70 8.20 -28.85
C ALA A 10 4.20 8.58 -28.65
N GLY A 11 4.51 9.88 -28.61
CA GLY A 11 5.86 10.35 -28.28
C GLY A 11 6.25 10.20 -26.80
N ALA A 12 5.32 9.89 -25.92
CA ALA A 12 5.61 9.67 -24.48
C ALA A 12 5.97 8.21 -24.16
N MET A 13 5.65 7.27 -25.07
CA MET A 13 6.09 5.87 -24.94
C MET A 13 7.38 5.56 -25.71
N ASP A 14 7.70 6.30 -26.79
CA ASP A 14 9.08 6.32 -27.36
C ASP A 14 10.08 6.98 -26.38
N ALA A 15 9.60 7.80 -25.43
CA ALA A 15 10.33 8.16 -24.22
C ALA A 15 10.04 7.14 -23.11
N GLY A 16 10.10 5.84 -23.41
CA GLY A 16 10.11 4.75 -22.45
C GLY A 16 11.11 5.05 -21.34
N LEU A 17 10.90 4.51 -20.16
CA LEU A 17 11.84 4.65 -19.04
C LEU A 17 13.26 4.51 -19.62
N ALA A 18 14.02 5.61 -19.64
CA ALA A 18 15.36 5.60 -20.21
C ALA A 18 16.22 4.68 -19.34
N ILE A 19 16.31 3.41 -19.74
CA ILE A 19 17.18 2.44 -19.09
C ILE A 19 18.57 2.67 -19.68
N GLU A 20 19.47 3.23 -18.89
CA GLU A 20 20.84 3.49 -19.30
C GLU A 20 21.62 2.16 -19.37
N LYS A 21 21.62 1.52 -20.53
CA LYS A 21 22.55 0.41 -20.83
C LYS A 21 23.90 1.00 -21.22
N TYR A 22 24.94 0.56 -20.54
CA TYR A 22 26.33 0.98 -20.84
C TYR A 22 27.00 0.04 -21.85
N SER A 23 26.47 -1.21 -21.94
CA SER A 23 26.89 -2.21 -22.90
C SER A 23 25.66 -2.89 -23.53
N PRO A 24 25.77 -3.35 -24.80
CA PRO A 24 24.71 -4.19 -25.40
C PRO A 24 24.46 -5.49 -24.65
N ASP A 25 25.45 -5.96 -23.88
CA ASP A 25 25.36 -7.20 -23.08
C ASP A 25 24.68 -7.01 -21.72
N ASP A 26 24.38 -5.76 -21.32
CA ASP A 26 23.71 -5.44 -20.08
C ASP A 26 22.28 -6.00 -20.08
N LYS A 27 21.91 -6.65 -18.97
CA LYS A 27 20.61 -7.29 -18.78
C LYS A 27 19.69 -6.45 -17.91
N VAL A 28 18.47 -6.25 -18.34
CA VAL A 28 17.42 -5.53 -17.59
C VAL A 28 16.58 -6.51 -16.80
N ILE A 29 16.50 -6.31 -15.49
CA ILE A 29 15.78 -7.17 -14.57
C ILE A 29 14.67 -6.37 -13.90
N ALA A 30 13.42 -6.77 -14.14
CA ALA A 30 12.24 -6.21 -13.45
C ALA A 30 12.11 -6.79 -12.04
N LEU A 31 12.09 -5.96 -11.01
CA LEU A 31 11.87 -6.40 -9.63
C LEU A 31 10.44 -6.08 -9.23
N ALA A 32 9.58 -7.09 -9.21
CA ALA A 32 8.18 -7.00 -8.82
C ALA A 32 7.93 -7.64 -7.44
N GLY A 33 6.81 -7.33 -6.81
CA GLY A 33 6.43 -7.93 -5.54
C GLY A 33 5.31 -7.17 -4.86
N ASN A 34 4.64 -7.83 -3.92
CA ASN A 34 3.61 -7.19 -3.12
C ASN A 34 4.21 -6.09 -2.22
N PRO A 35 3.41 -5.12 -1.75
CA PRO A 35 3.87 -4.20 -0.72
C PRO A 35 4.34 -4.95 0.54
N ASN A 36 5.43 -4.45 1.15
CA ASN A 36 6.00 -4.94 2.42
C ASN A 36 6.62 -6.35 2.39
N VAL A 37 6.89 -6.94 1.24
CA VAL A 37 7.59 -8.24 1.11
C VAL A 37 9.13 -8.11 1.25
N GLY A 38 9.62 -6.90 1.50
CA GLY A 38 11.06 -6.61 1.54
C GLY A 38 11.69 -6.42 0.16
N LYS A 39 10.91 -6.08 -0.88
CA LYS A 39 11.39 -5.83 -2.24
C LYS A 39 12.48 -4.76 -2.28
N SER A 40 12.26 -3.59 -1.67
CA SER A 40 13.26 -2.53 -1.59
C SER A 40 14.50 -2.93 -0.78
N THR A 41 14.37 -3.85 0.19
CA THR A 41 15.52 -4.41 0.93
C THR A 41 16.36 -5.28 0.00
N VAL A 42 15.73 -6.15 -0.82
CA VAL A 42 16.42 -6.94 -1.84
C VAL A 42 17.12 -6.04 -2.84
N PHE A 43 16.41 -5.03 -3.36
CA PHE A 43 16.93 -4.05 -4.31
C PHE A 43 18.15 -3.31 -3.74
N ASN A 44 18.04 -2.75 -2.53
CA ASN A 44 19.12 -2.02 -1.88
C ASN A 44 20.33 -2.91 -1.58
N ALA A 45 20.10 -4.15 -1.15
CA ALA A 45 21.18 -5.09 -0.87
C ALA A 45 21.95 -5.52 -2.12
N LEU A 46 21.29 -5.60 -3.28
CA LEU A 46 21.91 -5.94 -4.55
C LEU A 46 22.62 -4.73 -5.19
N THR A 47 22.01 -3.54 -5.15
CA THR A 47 22.50 -2.36 -5.86
C THR A 47 23.40 -1.46 -5.02
N GLY A 48 23.33 -1.54 -3.70
CA GLY A 48 24.07 -0.69 -2.77
C GLY A 48 23.71 0.79 -2.95
N LEU A 49 24.71 1.66 -3.02
CA LEU A 49 24.56 3.12 -3.26
C LEU A 49 24.46 3.49 -4.74
N ARG A 50 24.48 2.53 -5.66
CA ARG A 50 24.44 2.76 -7.11
C ARG A 50 23.00 2.77 -7.61
N GLN A 51 22.22 3.75 -7.16
CA GLN A 51 20.81 3.90 -7.48
C GLN A 51 20.54 5.25 -8.14
N HIS A 52 19.68 5.25 -9.14
CA HIS A 52 19.09 6.44 -9.74
C HIS A 52 17.59 6.42 -9.45
N THR A 53 17.08 7.51 -8.89
CA THR A 53 15.65 7.66 -8.63
C THR A 53 15.05 8.71 -9.55
N GLY A 54 13.88 8.45 -10.10
CA GLY A 54 13.16 9.36 -10.98
C GLY A 54 11.67 9.13 -10.88
N ASN A 55 10.91 9.73 -11.77
CA ASN A 55 9.48 9.45 -11.89
C ASN A 55 9.23 8.68 -13.19
N TRP A 56 8.21 7.82 -13.16
CA TRP A 56 7.74 7.16 -14.38
C TRP A 56 7.20 8.21 -15.36
N PRO A 57 7.55 8.10 -16.66
CA PRO A 57 7.09 9.06 -17.65
C PRO A 57 5.57 9.21 -17.65
N GLY A 58 5.09 10.47 -17.54
CA GLY A 58 3.66 10.78 -17.55
C GLY A 58 2.87 10.39 -16.31
N LYS A 59 3.51 9.79 -15.28
CA LYS A 59 2.86 9.40 -14.02
C LYS A 59 3.58 9.98 -12.80
N THR A 60 2.88 10.21 -11.71
CA THR A 60 3.44 10.71 -10.43
C THR A 60 4.06 9.59 -9.57
N VAL A 61 4.42 8.48 -10.19
CA VAL A 61 4.98 7.30 -9.53
C VAL A 61 6.49 7.34 -9.63
N THR A 62 7.18 7.14 -8.50
CA THR A 62 8.65 7.09 -8.46
C THR A 62 9.17 5.78 -9.01
N ASN A 63 10.29 5.83 -9.72
CA ASN A 63 11.06 4.64 -10.08
C ASN A 63 12.43 4.66 -9.39
N ALA A 64 12.98 3.49 -9.17
CA ALA A 64 14.36 3.33 -8.78
C ALA A 64 15.04 2.33 -9.71
N GLN A 65 16.20 2.72 -10.25
CA GLN A 65 17.04 1.86 -11.06
C GLN A 65 18.38 1.70 -10.35
N GLY A 66 18.90 0.50 -10.36
CA GLY A 66 20.18 0.23 -9.73
C GLY A 66 20.98 -0.79 -10.52
N ARG A 67 22.31 -0.74 -10.39
CA ARG A 67 23.23 -1.61 -11.11
C ARG A 67 23.84 -2.63 -10.16
N HIS A 68 23.87 -3.88 -10.61
CA HIS A 68 24.60 -4.97 -9.98
C HIS A 68 25.55 -5.59 -10.98
N THR A 69 26.86 -5.58 -10.70
CA THR A 69 27.88 -6.16 -11.59
C THR A 69 28.24 -7.56 -11.11
N ARG A 70 28.16 -8.55 -12.02
CA ARG A 70 28.52 -9.94 -11.72
C ARG A 70 29.21 -10.57 -12.95
N HIS A 71 30.30 -11.29 -12.71
CA HIS A 71 31.11 -11.94 -13.76
C HIS A 71 31.44 -11.04 -14.97
N GLY A 72 31.65 -9.72 -14.71
CA GLY A 72 31.97 -8.75 -15.75
C GLY A 72 30.78 -8.27 -16.59
N ARG A 73 29.54 -8.69 -16.26
CA ARG A 73 28.29 -8.23 -16.87
C ARG A 73 27.50 -7.38 -15.89
N ASP A 74 26.83 -6.36 -16.38
CA ASP A 74 25.96 -5.52 -15.58
C ASP A 74 24.49 -5.96 -15.69
N TYR A 75 23.85 -6.04 -14.54
CA TYR A 75 22.42 -6.27 -14.39
C TYR A 75 21.77 -4.98 -13.89
N ILE A 76 20.89 -4.41 -14.71
CA ILE A 76 20.15 -3.19 -14.37
C ILE A 76 18.84 -3.62 -13.74
N LEU A 77 18.75 -3.48 -12.42
CA LEU A 77 17.53 -3.77 -11.68
C LEU A 77 16.61 -2.56 -11.73
N VAL A 78 15.36 -2.78 -12.09
CA VAL A 78 14.30 -1.77 -12.10
C VAL A 78 13.30 -2.12 -11.01
N ASP A 79 13.22 -1.28 -9.95
CA ASP A 79 12.29 -1.47 -8.84
C ASP A 79 10.90 -1.00 -9.26
N LEU A 80 9.98 -1.96 -9.44
CA LEU A 80 8.59 -1.67 -9.80
C LEU A 80 7.79 -1.29 -8.55
N PRO A 81 6.74 -0.47 -8.68
CA PRO A 81 5.82 -0.21 -7.58
C PRO A 81 5.27 -1.51 -6.99
N GLY A 82 5.07 -1.52 -5.68
CA GLY A 82 4.48 -2.70 -5.00
C GLY A 82 3.03 -2.90 -5.41
N THR A 83 2.70 -4.08 -5.92
CA THR A 83 1.35 -4.41 -6.38
C THR A 83 0.89 -5.78 -5.87
N TYR A 84 -0.39 -5.92 -5.58
CA TYR A 84 -0.99 -7.21 -5.23
C TYR A 84 -1.48 -8.00 -6.44
N SER A 85 -1.70 -7.32 -7.55
CA SER A 85 -2.25 -7.89 -8.78
C SER A 85 -1.83 -7.05 -9.97
N LEU A 86 -1.75 -7.66 -11.14
CA LEU A 86 -1.58 -6.97 -12.44
C LEU A 86 -2.94 -6.65 -13.10
N LEU A 87 -4.06 -6.95 -12.41
CA LEU A 87 -5.39 -6.44 -12.74
C LEU A 87 -5.51 -5.03 -12.13
N ALA A 88 -4.99 -4.03 -12.83
CA ALA A 88 -4.68 -2.72 -12.27
C ALA A 88 -5.92 -1.90 -11.94
N HIS A 89 -5.94 -1.33 -10.73
CA HIS A 89 -6.95 -0.38 -10.25
C HIS A 89 -6.32 0.94 -9.78
N SER A 90 -4.98 1.02 -9.75
CA SER A 90 -4.23 2.22 -9.38
C SER A 90 -3.14 2.53 -10.40
N ALA A 91 -2.67 3.78 -10.43
CA ALA A 91 -1.60 4.21 -11.33
C ALA A 91 -0.29 3.44 -11.08
N GLU A 92 -0.04 3.02 -9.84
CA GLU A 92 1.13 2.22 -9.47
C GLU A 92 1.05 0.81 -10.04
N GLU A 93 -0.13 0.18 -9.95
CA GLU A 93 -0.37 -1.15 -10.50
C GLU A 93 -0.32 -1.16 -12.03
N GLU A 94 -0.84 -0.11 -12.68
CA GLU A 94 -0.72 0.08 -14.13
C GLU A 94 0.75 0.14 -14.56
N VAL A 95 1.58 0.91 -13.86
CA VAL A 95 3.01 1.04 -14.15
C VAL A 95 3.71 -0.30 -14.05
N ALA A 96 3.46 -1.06 -12.97
CA ALA A 96 4.08 -2.38 -12.77
C ALA A 96 3.67 -3.36 -13.87
N ARG A 97 2.38 -3.40 -14.22
CA ARG A 97 1.84 -4.21 -15.30
C ARG A 97 2.46 -3.84 -16.66
N ASP A 98 2.40 -2.56 -17.00
CA ASP A 98 2.84 -2.06 -18.30
C ASP A 98 4.34 -2.30 -18.50
N PHE A 99 5.15 -2.16 -17.44
CA PHE A 99 6.57 -2.48 -17.52
C PHE A 99 6.84 -3.98 -17.72
N LEU A 100 6.12 -4.85 -17.01
CA LEU A 100 6.26 -6.31 -17.19
C LEU A 100 5.83 -6.76 -18.58
N CYS A 101 4.84 -6.09 -19.18
CA CYS A 101 4.34 -6.42 -20.52
C CYS A 101 5.19 -5.82 -21.63
N PHE A 102 5.62 -4.57 -21.49
CA PHE A 102 6.15 -3.74 -22.58
C PHE A 102 7.53 -3.15 -22.29
N GLY A 103 8.04 -3.23 -21.06
CA GLY A 103 9.28 -2.58 -20.64
C GLY A 103 10.57 -3.24 -21.14
N GLY A 104 10.48 -4.35 -21.86
CA GLY A 104 11.64 -5.02 -22.48
C GLY A 104 12.63 -5.59 -21.46
N ALA A 105 12.17 -6.03 -20.29
CA ALA A 105 13.00 -6.71 -19.31
C ALA A 105 13.46 -8.08 -19.83
N ASP A 106 14.75 -8.39 -19.68
CA ASP A 106 15.35 -9.69 -20.05
C ASP A 106 14.88 -10.81 -19.09
N ALA A 107 14.60 -10.47 -17.83
CA ALA A 107 13.97 -11.36 -16.85
C ALA A 107 13.24 -10.56 -15.76
N SER A 108 12.35 -11.25 -15.04
CA SER A 108 11.62 -10.70 -13.91
C SER A 108 11.96 -11.45 -12.63
N VAL A 109 12.12 -10.72 -11.52
CA VAL A 109 12.25 -11.29 -10.18
C VAL A 109 11.01 -10.90 -9.38
N VAL A 110 10.20 -11.89 -8.98
CA VAL A 110 9.02 -11.65 -8.15
C VAL A 110 9.35 -11.97 -6.71
N VAL A 111 9.36 -10.93 -5.86
CA VAL A 111 9.66 -11.05 -4.42
C VAL A 111 8.39 -11.40 -3.66
N CYS A 112 8.44 -12.50 -2.92
CA CYS A 112 7.37 -13.04 -2.11
C CYS A 112 7.77 -13.06 -0.63
N ASP A 113 6.80 -12.87 0.26
CA ASP A 113 6.96 -13.06 1.70
C ASP A 113 6.71 -14.53 2.07
N ALA A 114 7.72 -15.18 2.66
CA ALA A 114 7.63 -16.56 3.12
C ALA A 114 6.56 -16.77 4.21
N THR A 115 6.18 -15.73 4.94
CA THR A 115 5.19 -15.81 6.03
C THR A 115 3.75 -15.78 5.54
N CYS A 116 3.51 -15.29 4.31
CA CYS A 116 2.19 -15.20 3.68
C CYS A 116 2.25 -15.54 2.18
N LEU A 117 2.89 -16.65 1.85
CA LEU A 117 3.18 -17.07 0.47
C LEU A 117 1.92 -17.18 -0.40
N GLU A 118 0.82 -17.71 0.14
CA GLU A 118 -0.46 -17.87 -0.57
C GLU A 118 -0.91 -16.57 -1.26
N ARG A 119 -0.86 -15.45 -0.53
CA ARG A 119 -1.26 -14.14 -1.07
C ARG A 119 -0.31 -13.64 -2.15
N ASN A 120 0.97 -13.96 -2.02
CA ASN A 120 2.00 -13.48 -2.96
C ASN A 120 2.00 -14.27 -4.27
N LEU A 121 1.58 -15.55 -4.23
CA LEU A 121 1.50 -16.40 -5.42
C LEU A 121 0.53 -15.87 -6.47
N ASN A 122 -0.45 -15.06 -6.10
CA ASN A 122 -1.34 -14.41 -7.07
C ASN A 122 -0.57 -13.54 -8.07
N LEU A 123 0.36 -12.71 -7.60
CA LEU A 123 1.21 -11.90 -8.47
C LEU A 123 2.19 -12.76 -9.28
N VAL A 124 2.76 -13.81 -8.65
CA VAL A 124 3.66 -14.75 -9.34
C VAL A 124 2.96 -15.39 -10.53
N LEU A 125 1.76 -15.95 -10.33
CA LEU A 125 1.01 -16.62 -11.38
C LEU A 125 0.64 -15.67 -12.52
N GLN A 126 0.24 -14.45 -12.21
CA GLN A 126 -0.04 -13.43 -13.23
C GLN A 126 1.22 -13.03 -14.01
N THR A 127 2.37 -12.91 -13.34
CA THR A 127 3.65 -12.63 -14.01
C THR A 127 4.05 -13.79 -14.94
N LEU A 128 3.87 -15.03 -14.50
CA LEU A 128 4.17 -16.21 -15.31
C LEU A 128 3.29 -16.35 -16.56
N GLU A 129 2.08 -15.80 -16.54
CA GLU A 129 1.22 -15.71 -17.73
C GLU A 129 1.74 -14.70 -18.77
N ILE A 130 2.47 -13.66 -18.32
CA ILE A 130 3.07 -12.63 -19.19
C ILE A 130 4.43 -13.08 -19.67
N THR A 131 5.30 -13.53 -18.77
CA THR A 131 6.66 -13.92 -19.08
C THR A 131 7.13 -15.13 -18.29
N PRO A 132 7.60 -16.19 -18.96
CA PRO A 132 8.21 -17.33 -18.30
C PRO A 132 9.63 -17.03 -17.80
N TRP A 133 10.26 -15.97 -18.26
CA TRP A 133 11.60 -15.52 -17.84
C TRP A 133 11.56 -14.92 -16.45
N THR A 134 11.10 -15.72 -15.47
CA THR A 134 10.81 -15.26 -14.11
C THR A 134 11.56 -16.09 -13.08
N VAL A 135 12.18 -15.43 -12.10
CA VAL A 135 12.74 -16.02 -10.89
C VAL A 135 11.87 -15.62 -9.71
N VAL A 136 11.48 -16.56 -8.87
CA VAL A 136 10.72 -16.28 -7.65
C VAL A 136 11.68 -16.18 -6.46
N CYS A 137 11.70 -15.01 -5.82
CA CYS A 137 12.48 -14.75 -4.63
C CYS A 137 11.60 -14.84 -3.39
N VAL A 138 11.69 -15.93 -2.62
CA VAL A 138 10.97 -16.10 -1.36
C VAL A 138 11.80 -15.47 -0.24
N ASN A 139 11.46 -14.24 0.12
CA ASN A 139 12.17 -13.45 1.13
C ASN A 139 11.59 -13.64 2.54
N LEU A 140 12.23 -13.06 3.57
CA LEU A 140 11.86 -13.17 4.98
C LEU A 140 11.87 -14.62 5.51
N MET A 141 12.78 -15.45 4.99
CA MET A 141 12.93 -16.85 5.42
C MET A 141 13.33 -16.98 6.90
N ASP A 142 14.05 -16.03 7.45
CA ASP A 142 14.39 -15.94 8.88
C ASP A 142 13.13 -15.69 9.73
N GLU A 143 12.27 -14.81 9.30
CA GLU A 143 11.01 -14.54 9.97
C GLU A 143 10.05 -15.74 9.89
N ALA A 144 9.94 -16.38 8.73
CA ALA A 144 9.17 -17.61 8.57
C ALA A 144 9.64 -18.71 9.53
N ARG A 145 10.97 -18.95 9.62
CA ARG A 145 11.55 -19.91 10.57
C ARG A 145 11.23 -19.55 12.03
N SER A 146 11.28 -18.27 12.39
CA SER A 146 10.95 -17.83 13.76
C SER A 146 9.50 -18.10 14.11
N LYS A 147 8.59 -17.97 13.13
CA LYS A 147 7.15 -18.28 13.23
C LYS A 147 6.84 -19.78 13.11
N GLY A 148 7.85 -20.63 12.86
CA GLY A 148 7.69 -22.07 12.66
C GLY A 148 7.01 -22.42 11.33
N ILE A 149 7.16 -21.56 10.32
CA ILE A 149 6.71 -21.76 8.94
C ILE A 149 7.89 -22.30 8.14
N GLU A 150 7.70 -23.41 7.47
CA GLU A 150 8.66 -24.03 6.56
C GLU A 150 8.10 -24.00 5.15
N VAL A 151 8.88 -23.52 4.19
CA VAL A 151 8.54 -23.49 2.77
C VAL A 151 9.46 -24.45 2.03
N ASP A 152 8.89 -25.43 1.37
CA ASP A 152 9.63 -26.31 0.46
C ASP A 152 9.86 -25.62 -0.89
N LEU A 153 11.01 -24.95 -0.99
CA LEU A 153 11.40 -24.19 -2.19
C LEU A 153 11.58 -25.08 -3.41
N LYS A 154 11.99 -26.34 -3.22
CA LYS A 154 12.19 -27.28 -4.33
C LYS A 154 10.86 -27.74 -4.89
N ALA A 155 9.92 -28.08 -4.02
CA ALA A 155 8.56 -28.44 -4.43
C ALA A 155 7.87 -27.23 -5.08
N LEU A 156 8.06 -26.01 -4.54
CA LEU A 156 7.52 -24.78 -5.12
C LEU A 156 8.08 -24.51 -6.53
N SER A 157 9.39 -24.68 -6.74
CA SER A 157 10.02 -24.56 -8.06
C SER A 157 9.46 -25.61 -9.04
N GLY A 158 9.26 -26.83 -8.61
CA GLY A 158 8.64 -27.87 -9.45
C GLY A 158 7.18 -27.58 -9.81
N ARG A 159 6.41 -26.97 -8.88
CA ARG A 159 5.01 -26.57 -9.12
C ARG A 159 4.88 -25.36 -10.04
N LEU A 160 5.79 -24.39 -9.93
CA LEU A 160 5.77 -23.17 -10.74
C LEU A 160 6.50 -23.34 -12.09
N GLY A 161 7.39 -24.33 -12.22
CA GLY A 161 8.19 -24.57 -13.42
C GLY A 161 9.29 -23.52 -13.65
N VAL A 162 9.60 -22.70 -12.65
CA VAL A 162 10.62 -21.65 -12.71
C VAL A 162 11.54 -21.71 -11.48
N PRO A 163 12.74 -21.11 -11.53
CA PRO A 163 13.65 -21.08 -10.38
C PRO A 163 13.03 -20.35 -9.19
N VAL A 164 13.19 -20.96 -7.99
CA VAL A 164 12.74 -20.40 -6.73
C VAL A 164 13.91 -20.33 -5.76
N VAL A 165 14.19 -19.14 -5.22
CA VAL A 165 15.32 -18.89 -4.30
C VAL A 165 14.81 -18.30 -2.99
N GLY A 166 15.21 -18.90 -1.87
CA GLY A 166 14.91 -18.35 -0.52
C GLY A 166 15.97 -17.36 -0.07
N THR A 167 15.53 -16.21 0.41
CA THR A 167 16.39 -15.13 0.88
C THR A 167 15.98 -14.62 2.26
N SER A 168 16.93 -14.01 2.97
CA SER A 168 16.72 -13.15 4.12
C SER A 168 17.50 -11.86 3.84
N ALA A 169 16.93 -11.00 2.99
CA ALA A 169 17.66 -9.87 2.41
C ALA A 169 18.18 -8.88 3.47
N GLY A 170 17.48 -8.72 4.59
CA GLY A 170 17.95 -7.90 5.73
C GLY A 170 19.24 -8.43 6.37
N ARG A 171 19.56 -9.72 6.17
CA ARG A 171 20.82 -10.36 6.65
C ARG A 171 21.80 -10.63 5.52
N GLY A 172 21.49 -10.30 4.29
CA GLY A 172 22.30 -10.60 3.12
C GLY A 172 22.29 -12.08 2.70
N GLU A 173 21.46 -12.93 3.33
CA GLU A 173 21.44 -14.37 3.03
C GLU A 173 20.68 -14.66 1.74
N GLY A 174 21.25 -15.48 0.86
CA GLY A 174 20.62 -16.01 -0.33
C GLY A 174 20.66 -15.09 -1.56
N LEU A 175 21.18 -13.87 -1.45
CA LEU A 175 21.24 -12.91 -2.56
C LEU A 175 22.14 -13.37 -3.70
N GLU A 176 23.30 -13.99 -3.39
CA GLU A 176 24.20 -14.57 -4.38
C GLU A 176 23.49 -15.65 -5.21
N ARG A 177 22.77 -16.57 -4.54
CA ARG A 177 21.99 -17.61 -5.21
C ARG A 177 20.84 -17.05 -6.04
N LEU A 178 20.27 -15.91 -5.62
CA LEU A 178 19.26 -15.21 -6.40
C LEU A 178 19.86 -14.72 -7.71
N MET A 179 21.04 -14.10 -7.65
CA MET A 179 21.73 -13.64 -8.85
C MET A 179 22.25 -14.78 -9.74
N ASP A 180 22.66 -15.93 -9.15
CA ASP A 180 22.96 -17.16 -9.93
C ASP A 180 21.74 -17.61 -10.74
N ALA A 181 20.56 -17.59 -10.13
CA ALA A 181 19.32 -17.98 -10.80
C ALA A 181 18.90 -16.97 -11.89
N VAL A 182 19.13 -15.67 -11.66
CA VAL A 182 18.89 -14.60 -12.65
C VAL A 182 19.83 -14.75 -13.83
N GLU A 183 21.12 -14.97 -13.59
CA GLU A 183 22.10 -15.20 -14.65
C GLU A 183 21.72 -16.44 -15.47
N ALA A 184 21.46 -17.56 -14.79
CA ALA A 184 21.08 -18.82 -15.44
C ALA A 184 19.83 -18.71 -16.30
N ILE A 185 18.82 -17.91 -15.89
CA ILE A 185 17.59 -17.74 -16.66
C ILE A 185 17.81 -16.84 -17.87
N THR A 186 18.61 -15.76 -17.73
CA THR A 186 18.90 -14.84 -18.83
C THR A 186 19.81 -15.40 -19.90
N GLU A 187 20.57 -16.47 -19.61
CA GLU A 187 21.45 -17.14 -20.56
C GLU A 187 20.78 -18.32 -21.30
N ARG A 188 19.58 -18.72 -20.89
CA ARG A 188 18.84 -19.79 -21.56
C ARG A 188 18.43 -19.37 -22.97
N GLN A 189 18.41 -20.35 -23.89
CA GLN A 189 17.88 -20.16 -25.24
C GLN A 189 16.39 -20.47 -25.33
N GLU A 190 15.90 -21.36 -24.46
CA GLU A 190 14.49 -21.76 -24.43
C GLU A 190 13.80 -21.28 -23.15
N PRO A 191 12.54 -20.84 -23.27
CA PRO A 191 11.78 -20.38 -22.11
C PRO A 191 11.55 -21.54 -21.12
N PRO A 192 11.56 -21.28 -19.81
CA PRO A 192 11.16 -22.27 -18.82
C PRO A 192 9.72 -22.78 -19.05
N ALA A 193 9.47 -24.03 -18.70
CA ALA A 193 8.13 -24.63 -18.74
C ALA A 193 7.29 -24.12 -17.55
N ALA A 194 6.98 -22.82 -17.52
CA ALA A 194 6.23 -22.19 -16.45
C ALA A 194 4.83 -22.79 -16.33
N SER A 195 4.37 -22.96 -15.09
CA SER A 195 3.03 -23.45 -14.79
C SER A 195 1.98 -22.46 -15.31
N ARG A 196 0.92 -23.00 -15.93
CA ARG A 196 -0.21 -22.23 -16.42
C ARG A 196 -1.41 -22.38 -15.49
N VAL A 197 -2.11 -21.29 -15.23
CA VAL A 197 -3.37 -21.33 -14.51
C VAL A 197 -4.44 -21.93 -15.41
N SER A 198 -5.24 -22.86 -14.88
CA SER A 198 -6.37 -23.47 -15.58
C SER A 198 -7.65 -22.72 -15.22
N TYR A 199 -8.30 -22.20 -16.24
CA TYR A 199 -9.57 -21.48 -16.10
C TYR A 199 -10.77 -22.42 -16.37
N PRO A 200 -12.01 -22.03 -16.06
CA PRO A 200 -13.19 -22.77 -16.43
C PRO A 200 -13.21 -23.10 -17.94
N ALA A 201 -13.63 -24.31 -18.29
CA ALA A 201 -13.57 -24.80 -19.67
C ALA A 201 -14.16 -23.86 -20.74
N PRO A 202 -15.29 -23.15 -20.52
CA PRO A 202 -15.81 -22.20 -21.51
C PRO A 202 -14.87 -21.01 -21.74
N ILE A 203 -14.21 -20.51 -20.67
CA ILE A 203 -13.28 -19.38 -20.75
C ILE A 203 -11.98 -19.83 -21.44
N GLU A 204 -11.50 -21.03 -21.13
CA GLU A 204 -10.28 -21.59 -21.74
C GLU A 204 -10.47 -21.82 -23.23
N ALA A 205 -11.60 -22.38 -23.63
CA ALA A 205 -11.95 -22.56 -25.05
C ALA A 205 -12.08 -21.24 -25.80
N ALA A 206 -12.71 -20.23 -25.17
CA ALA A 206 -12.82 -18.87 -25.71
C ALA A 206 -11.45 -18.21 -25.87
N ALA A 207 -10.59 -18.32 -24.84
CA ALA A 207 -9.24 -17.77 -24.88
C ALA A 207 -8.35 -18.45 -25.92
N ALA A 208 -8.43 -19.79 -26.07
CA ALA A 208 -7.67 -20.53 -27.06
C ALA A 208 -8.05 -20.10 -28.49
N ARG A 209 -9.35 -20.02 -28.79
CA ARG A 209 -9.87 -19.60 -30.10
C ARG A 209 -9.44 -18.18 -30.45
N LEU A 210 -9.58 -17.24 -29.49
CA LEU A 210 -9.17 -15.87 -29.70
C LEU A 210 -7.64 -15.71 -29.83
N ALA A 211 -6.87 -16.54 -29.12
CA ALA A 211 -5.41 -16.52 -29.19
C ALA A 211 -4.88 -16.89 -30.58
N GLU A 212 -5.52 -17.85 -31.27
CA GLU A 212 -5.14 -18.25 -32.64
C GLU A 212 -5.30 -17.08 -33.62
N GLU A 213 -6.39 -16.29 -33.50
CA GLU A 213 -6.65 -15.13 -34.34
C GLU A 213 -5.74 -13.93 -33.99
N LEU A 214 -5.29 -13.82 -32.73
CA LEU A 214 -4.40 -12.75 -32.27
C LEU A 214 -2.93 -12.99 -32.59
N GLU A 215 -2.48 -14.24 -32.74
CA GLU A 215 -1.07 -14.60 -32.90
C GLU A 215 -0.39 -13.85 -34.08
N PRO A 216 -1.00 -13.75 -35.28
CA PRO A 216 -0.41 -12.97 -36.39
C PRO A 216 -0.33 -11.49 -36.09
N ALA A 217 -1.27 -10.97 -35.31
CA ALA A 217 -1.36 -9.58 -34.94
C ALA A 217 -0.33 -9.17 -33.88
N LEU A 218 0.02 -10.06 -32.98
CA LEU A 218 0.99 -9.82 -31.91
C LEU A 218 2.43 -10.02 -32.35
N GLY A 219 2.68 -10.80 -33.37
CA GLY A 219 4.04 -11.03 -33.91
C GLY A 219 5.02 -11.59 -32.86
N GLY A 220 4.55 -12.37 -31.89
CA GLY A 220 5.36 -12.95 -30.82
C GLY A 220 5.81 -11.97 -29.74
N ARG A 221 5.35 -10.71 -29.74
CA ARG A 221 5.72 -9.69 -28.73
C ARG A 221 5.11 -9.98 -27.35
N LEU A 222 3.92 -10.56 -27.34
CA LEU A 222 3.17 -10.90 -26.13
C LEU A 222 2.56 -12.29 -26.28
N PRO A 223 2.35 -13.04 -25.15
CA PRO A 223 1.64 -14.32 -25.21
C PRO A 223 0.18 -14.12 -25.65
N SER A 224 -0.19 -14.69 -26.80
CA SER A 224 -1.53 -14.51 -27.39
C SER A 224 -2.66 -14.96 -26.46
N ARG A 225 -2.46 -16.07 -25.71
CA ARG A 225 -3.42 -16.54 -24.70
C ARG A 225 -3.64 -15.50 -23.58
N TRP A 226 -2.58 -14.86 -23.10
CA TRP A 226 -2.70 -13.82 -22.08
C TRP A 226 -3.47 -12.62 -22.60
N VAL A 227 -3.15 -12.15 -23.82
CA VAL A 227 -3.87 -11.05 -24.46
C VAL A 227 -5.34 -11.43 -24.66
N ALA A 228 -5.65 -12.64 -25.12
CA ALA A 228 -7.01 -13.13 -25.27
C ALA A 228 -7.80 -13.08 -23.95
N LEU A 229 -7.22 -13.56 -22.85
CA LEU A 229 -7.84 -13.51 -21.52
C LEU A 229 -8.11 -12.06 -21.08
N ARG A 230 -7.21 -11.12 -21.39
CA ARG A 230 -7.38 -9.70 -21.06
C ARG A 230 -8.44 -9.01 -21.91
N LEU A 231 -8.58 -9.38 -23.18
CA LEU A 231 -9.66 -8.92 -24.06
C LEU A 231 -11.03 -9.39 -23.55
N LEU A 232 -11.11 -10.65 -23.10
CA LEU A 232 -12.33 -11.21 -22.51
C LEU A 232 -12.70 -10.55 -21.17
N ASP A 233 -11.71 -10.21 -20.36
CA ASP A 233 -11.87 -9.45 -19.10
C ASP A 233 -12.32 -8.00 -19.36
N GLY A 234 -11.76 -7.38 -20.40
CA GLY A 234 -12.15 -6.05 -20.89
C GLY A 234 -11.72 -4.90 -19.99
N ASP A 235 -10.52 -4.95 -19.45
CA ASP A 235 -9.91 -3.84 -18.71
C ASP A 235 -9.59 -2.67 -19.67
N PRO A 236 -10.27 -1.51 -19.57
CA PRO A 236 -10.07 -0.38 -20.48
C PRO A 236 -8.65 0.19 -20.41
N SER A 237 -8.00 0.15 -19.23
CA SER A 237 -6.66 0.73 -19.05
C SER A 237 -5.61 -0.11 -19.78
N LEU A 238 -5.73 -1.45 -19.69
CA LEU A 238 -4.84 -2.35 -20.43
C LEU A 238 -5.07 -2.29 -21.92
N MET A 239 -6.34 -2.15 -22.37
CA MET A 239 -6.67 -1.99 -23.79
C MET A 239 -6.00 -0.75 -24.38
N ALA A 240 -6.02 0.36 -23.65
CA ALA A 240 -5.31 1.58 -24.07
C ALA A 240 -3.80 1.35 -24.18
N SER A 241 -3.17 0.72 -23.17
CA SER A 241 -1.74 0.40 -23.18
C SER A 241 -1.36 -0.58 -24.30
N LEU A 242 -2.19 -1.59 -24.59
CA LEU A 242 -2.02 -2.51 -25.73
C LEU A 242 -2.08 -1.78 -27.08
N THR A 243 -3.09 -0.91 -27.25
CA THR A 243 -3.27 -0.11 -28.48
C THR A 243 -2.05 0.78 -28.72
N GLU A 244 -1.55 1.43 -27.67
CA GLU A 244 -0.38 2.30 -27.75
C GLU A 244 0.91 1.49 -28.10
N CYS A 245 1.13 0.36 -27.44
CA CYS A 245 2.29 -0.50 -27.68
C CYS A 245 2.30 -1.14 -29.09
N LEU A 246 1.14 -1.59 -29.57
CA LEU A 246 1.02 -2.25 -30.87
C LEU A 246 0.87 -1.26 -32.02
N GLY A 247 0.58 0.02 -31.73
CA GLY A 247 0.30 1.05 -32.72
C GLY A 247 -1.01 0.85 -33.48
N ARG A 248 -1.90 -0.04 -32.97
CA ARG A 248 -3.21 -0.36 -33.54
C ARG A 248 -4.19 -0.83 -32.46
N ASP A 249 -5.45 -0.52 -32.68
CA ASP A 249 -6.53 -0.99 -31.79
C ASP A 249 -6.97 -2.40 -32.19
N LEU A 250 -6.69 -3.39 -31.34
CA LEU A 250 -7.09 -4.79 -31.58
C LEU A 250 -8.60 -4.98 -31.59
N THR A 251 -9.36 -4.10 -30.91
CA THR A 251 -10.83 -4.18 -30.88
C THR A 251 -11.47 -3.60 -32.15
N ALA A 252 -10.81 -2.66 -32.78
CA ALA A 252 -11.23 -2.07 -34.05
C ALA A 252 -10.72 -2.84 -35.28
N ASP A 253 -9.78 -3.76 -35.09
CA ASP A 253 -9.26 -4.63 -36.15
C ASP A 253 -10.37 -5.57 -36.65
N ARG A 254 -10.52 -5.67 -37.96
CA ARG A 254 -11.61 -6.43 -38.59
C ARG A 254 -11.59 -7.92 -38.25
N LEU A 255 -10.39 -8.50 -38.10
CA LEU A 255 -10.23 -9.91 -37.75
C LEU A 255 -10.32 -10.11 -36.24
N ALA A 256 -9.45 -9.45 -35.48
CA ALA A 256 -9.38 -9.61 -34.01
C ALA A 256 -10.65 -9.09 -33.31
N GLY A 257 -11.20 -7.94 -33.75
CA GLY A 257 -12.43 -7.37 -33.21
C GLY A 257 -13.65 -8.23 -33.50
N GLY A 258 -13.79 -8.73 -34.74
CA GLY A 258 -14.87 -9.64 -35.11
C GLY A 258 -14.83 -10.97 -34.34
N ALA A 259 -13.63 -11.56 -34.18
CA ALA A 259 -13.44 -12.77 -33.39
C ALA A 259 -13.73 -12.55 -31.90
N LEU A 260 -13.41 -11.36 -31.38
CA LEU A 260 -13.74 -10.99 -29.98
C LEU A 260 -15.25 -10.89 -29.78
N GLU A 261 -15.98 -10.17 -30.67
CA GLU A 261 -17.44 -10.05 -30.57
C GLU A 261 -18.13 -11.42 -30.64
N GLU A 262 -17.77 -12.25 -31.62
CA GLU A 262 -18.32 -13.62 -31.75
C GLU A 262 -18.05 -14.49 -30.52
N THR A 263 -16.83 -14.34 -29.94
CA THR A 263 -16.44 -15.10 -28.74
C THR A 263 -17.21 -14.63 -27.51
N LEU A 264 -17.43 -13.32 -27.36
CA LEU A 264 -18.21 -12.75 -26.27
C LEU A 264 -19.69 -13.11 -26.37
N GLU A 265 -20.27 -13.08 -27.58
CA GLU A 265 -21.66 -13.55 -27.83
C GLU A 265 -21.81 -15.03 -27.49
N GLY A 266 -20.84 -15.86 -27.88
CA GLY A 266 -20.80 -17.29 -27.53
C GLY A 266 -20.74 -17.54 -26.02
N LEU A 267 -19.93 -16.79 -25.29
CA LEU A 267 -19.88 -16.85 -23.83
C LEU A 267 -21.20 -16.39 -23.20
N GLN A 268 -21.80 -15.32 -23.71
CA GLN A 268 -23.08 -14.82 -23.22
C GLN A 268 -24.22 -15.82 -23.48
N ALA A 269 -24.24 -16.46 -24.63
CA ALA A 269 -25.18 -17.55 -24.93
C ALA A 269 -25.01 -18.75 -24.02
N ALA A 270 -23.78 -19.02 -23.56
CA ALA A 270 -23.46 -20.03 -22.55
C ALA A 270 -23.75 -19.60 -21.10
N GLY A 271 -24.32 -18.41 -20.90
CA GLY A 271 -24.70 -17.88 -19.58
C GLY A 271 -23.57 -17.17 -18.83
N TRP A 272 -22.48 -16.78 -19.50
CA TRP A 272 -21.36 -16.07 -18.93
C TRP A 272 -21.41 -14.59 -19.27
N SER A 273 -21.75 -13.72 -18.32
CA SER A 273 -21.55 -12.29 -18.47
C SER A 273 -20.06 -11.93 -18.36
N ARG A 274 -19.67 -10.77 -18.90
CA ARG A 274 -18.30 -10.26 -18.84
C ARG A 274 -17.78 -10.14 -17.40
N GLU A 275 -18.66 -9.75 -16.47
CA GLU A 275 -18.34 -9.64 -15.05
C GLU A 275 -18.08 -11.03 -14.43
N GLN A 276 -18.90 -12.03 -14.77
CA GLN A 276 -18.69 -13.42 -14.35
C GLN A 276 -17.41 -14.02 -14.92
N VAL A 277 -17.02 -13.68 -16.14
CA VAL A 277 -15.73 -14.09 -16.73
C VAL A 277 -14.57 -13.49 -15.90
N ARG A 278 -14.63 -12.21 -15.57
CA ARG A 278 -13.64 -11.52 -14.72
C ARG A 278 -13.54 -12.18 -13.35
N GLU A 279 -14.66 -12.39 -12.68
CA GLU A 279 -14.69 -13.04 -11.36
C GLU A 279 -14.11 -14.46 -11.42
N ALA A 280 -14.43 -15.22 -12.45
CA ALA A 280 -13.93 -16.59 -12.62
C ALA A 280 -12.42 -16.64 -12.89
N ILE A 281 -11.87 -15.66 -13.63
CA ILE A 281 -10.41 -15.52 -13.84
C ILE A 281 -9.73 -15.26 -12.50
N VAL A 282 -10.20 -14.28 -11.74
CA VAL A 282 -9.65 -13.94 -10.43
C VAL A 282 -9.76 -15.14 -9.46
N ALA A 283 -10.91 -15.79 -9.41
CA ALA A 283 -11.14 -16.93 -8.54
C ALA A 283 -10.22 -18.11 -8.87
N ALA A 284 -9.94 -18.36 -10.15
CA ALA A 284 -9.02 -19.42 -10.59
C ALA A 284 -7.57 -19.12 -10.16
N LEU A 285 -7.11 -17.87 -10.30
CA LEU A 285 -5.79 -17.43 -9.85
C LEU A 285 -5.62 -17.64 -8.34
N VAL A 286 -6.58 -17.14 -7.55
CA VAL A 286 -6.55 -17.27 -6.08
C VAL A 286 -6.58 -18.72 -5.65
N ARG A 287 -7.45 -19.55 -6.25
CA ARG A 287 -7.54 -20.98 -5.95
C ARG A 287 -6.23 -21.70 -6.26
N THR A 288 -5.65 -21.48 -7.44
CA THR A 288 -4.36 -22.09 -7.83
C THR A 288 -3.24 -21.67 -6.88
N GLY A 289 -3.19 -20.39 -6.49
CA GLY A 289 -2.24 -19.89 -5.49
C GLY A 289 -2.39 -20.58 -4.13
N ALA A 290 -3.62 -20.75 -3.64
CA ALA A 290 -3.93 -21.44 -2.40
C ALA A 290 -3.57 -22.95 -2.45
N GLU A 291 -3.85 -23.63 -3.57
CA GLU A 291 -3.50 -25.05 -3.78
C GLU A 291 -1.98 -25.25 -3.78
N ILE A 292 -1.22 -24.38 -4.47
CA ILE A 292 0.24 -24.44 -4.48
C ILE A 292 0.77 -24.18 -3.07
N ALA A 293 0.36 -23.07 -2.41
CA ALA A 293 0.80 -22.75 -1.07
C ALA A 293 0.50 -23.86 -0.08
N GLY A 294 -0.71 -24.43 -0.12
CA GLY A 294 -1.12 -25.54 0.75
C GLY A 294 -0.28 -26.82 0.56
N SER A 295 0.33 -27.02 -0.62
CA SER A 295 1.18 -28.17 -0.90
C SER A 295 2.64 -27.98 -0.48
N VAL A 296 3.14 -26.73 -0.35
CA VAL A 296 4.56 -26.42 -0.13
C VAL A 296 4.85 -25.75 1.21
N VAL A 297 3.83 -25.25 1.90
CA VAL A 297 3.99 -24.57 3.20
C VAL A 297 3.58 -25.50 4.33
N ALA A 298 4.51 -25.79 5.23
CA ALA A 298 4.24 -26.55 6.45
C ALA A 298 4.35 -25.62 7.67
N CYS A 299 3.36 -25.68 8.56
CA CYS A 299 3.37 -24.91 9.80
C CYS A 299 3.59 -25.85 10.99
N ARG A 300 4.80 -25.88 11.57
CA ARG A 300 5.14 -26.72 12.73
C ARG A 300 4.43 -26.28 14.02
N ARG A 301 4.01 -25.03 14.12
CA ARG A 301 3.31 -24.49 15.31
C ARG A 301 1.80 -24.34 15.04
N ALA A 302 1.15 -25.42 14.67
CA ALA A 302 -0.29 -25.45 14.41
C ALA A 302 -1.15 -24.90 15.58
N ASP A 303 -0.69 -25.03 16.83
CA ASP A 303 -1.42 -24.53 18.01
C ASP A 303 -1.34 -23.02 18.19
N ALA A 304 -0.23 -22.37 17.83
CA ALA A 304 -0.14 -20.92 17.81
C ALA A 304 -1.04 -20.32 16.73
N ALA A 305 -1.00 -20.87 15.52
CA ALA A 305 -1.87 -20.48 14.42
C ALA A 305 -3.38 -20.73 14.73
N ARG A 306 -3.73 -21.75 15.52
CA ARG A 306 -5.10 -21.97 16.00
C ARG A 306 -5.54 -20.93 17.01
N ARG A 307 -4.63 -20.49 17.88
CA ARG A 307 -4.88 -19.45 18.89
C ARG A 307 -5.10 -18.12 18.22
N ASP A 308 -4.26 -17.75 17.27
CA ASP A 308 -4.38 -16.53 16.48
C ASP A 308 -5.69 -16.50 15.68
N ARG A 309 -6.04 -17.61 15.00
CA ARG A 309 -7.33 -17.72 14.30
C ARG A 309 -8.55 -17.63 15.23
N ARG A 310 -8.46 -18.14 16.47
CA ARG A 310 -9.56 -17.99 17.47
C ARG A 310 -9.66 -16.53 17.91
N LEU A 311 -8.53 -15.88 18.16
CA LEU A 311 -8.48 -14.46 18.53
C LEU A 311 -9.03 -13.60 17.39
N ASP A 312 -8.60 -13.84 16.16
CA ASP A 312 -9.10 -13.16 14.97
C ASP A 312 -10.61 -13.32 14.82
N ARG A 313 -11.12 -14.55 14.94
CA ARG A 313 -12.57 -14.81 14.89
C ARG A 313 -13.33 -14.07 15.98
N LEU A 314 -12.79 -13.98 17.19
CA LEU A 314 -13.37 -13.22 18.29
C LEU A 314 -13.40 -11.71 17.97
N LEU A 315 -12.33 -11.18 17.45
CA LEU A 315 -12.16 -9.75 17.18
C LEU A 315 -12.83 -9.28 15.88
N THR A 316 -13.00 -10.17 14.89
CA THR A 316 -13.62 -9.83 13.59
C THR A 316 -15.10 -10.24 13.48
N SER A 317 -15.63 -11.03 14.42
CA SER A 317 -17.05 -11.37 14.46
C SER A 317 -17.91 -10.14 14.76
N ARG A 318 -19.02 -9.98 14.06
CA ARG A 318 -19.96 -8.87 14.30
C ARG A 318 -20.54 -8.88 15.72
N ALA A 319 -20.78 -10.06 16.29
CA ALA A 319 -21.39 -10.18 17.61
C ALA A 319 -20.43 -9.85 18.76
N THR A 320 -19.15 -10.19 18.64
CA THR A 320 -18.13 -10.01 19.68
C THR A 320 -17.17 -8.88 19.37
N GLY A 321 -16.84 -8.64 18.12
CA GLY A 321 -15.88 -7.62 17.70
C GLY A 321 -16.36 -6.20 17.98
N ILE A 322 -17.64 -5.89 17.72
CA ILE A 322 -18.19 -4.55 18.00
C ILE A 322 -18.17 -4.22 19.50
N PRO A 323 -18.67 -5.09 20.42
CA PRO A 323 -18.55 -4.82 21.86
C PRO A 323 -17.11 -4.68 22.33
N VAL A 324 -16.19 -5.55 21.87
CA VAL A 324 -14.76 -5.46 22.22
C VAL A 324 -14.17 -4.15 21.73
N MET A 325 -14.51 -3.74 20.51
CA MET A 325 -14.07 -2.46 19.95
C MET A 325 -14.53 -1.27 20.79
N LEU A 326 -15.81 -1.24 21.18
CA LEU A 326 -16.35 -0.16 22.00
C LEU A 326 -15.73 -0.13 23.40
N CYS A 327 -15.53 -1.30 24.03
CA CYS A 327 -14.86 -1.40 25.32
C CYS A 327 -13.41 -0.92 25.25
N LEU A 328 -12.66 -1.32 24.23
CA LEU A 328 -11.27 -0.93 24.07
C LEU A 328 -11.15 0.57 23.78
N LEU A 329 -12.01 1.10 22.92
CA LEU A 329 -12.08 2.54 22.64
C LEU A 329 -12.39 3.34 23.92
N ALA A 330 -13.39 2.91 24.68
CA ALA A 330 -13.74 3.52 25.97
C ALA A 330 -12.58 3.45 26.96
N LEU A 331 -11.85 2.33 27.02
CA LEU A 331 -10.67 2.16 27.87
C LEU A 331 -9.55 3.14 27.48
N VAL A 332 -9.23 3.25 26.17
CA VAL A 332 -8.21 4.20 25.69
C VAL A 332 -8.59 5.64 26.06
N PHE A 333 -9.85 6.01 25.86
CA PHE A 333 -10.32 7.35 26.24
C PHE A 333 -10.25 7.56 27.74
N TRP A 334 -10.68 6.58 28.53
CA TRP A 334 -10.61 6.68 29.99
C TRP A 334 -9.17 6.85 30.49
N ILE A 335 -8.22 6.06 29.98
CA ILE A 335 -6.80 6.17 30.32
C ILE A 335 -6.27 7.55 29.89
N THR A 336 -6.63 8.01 28.70
CA THR A 336 -6.17 9.32 28.18
C THR A 336 -6.68 10.47 29.03
N ILE A 337 -7.97 10.50 29.36
CA ILE A 337 -8.59 11.57 30.13
C ILE A 337 -8.12 11.53 31.58
N ALA A 338 -8.24 10.36 32.24
CA ALA A 338 -7.88 10.21 33.64
C ALA A 338 -6.36 10.38 33.86
N GLY A 339 -5.56 9.79 32.97
CA GLY A 339 -4.09 9.85 33.03
C GLY A 339 -3.52 11.23 32.71
N ALA A 340 -4.18 12.03 31.88
CA ALA A 340 -3.71 13.37 31.50
C ALA A 340 -3.98 14.42 32.59
N ASN A 341 -4.95 14.22 33.47
CA ASN A 341 -5.39 15.25 34.43
C ASN A 341 -4.24 15.71 35.36
N ALA A 342 -3.52 14.78 35.97
CA ALA A 342 -2.43 15.13 36.89
C ALA A 342 -1.22 15.78 36.18
N PRO A 343 -0.69 15.25 35.05
CA PRO A 343 0.35 15.93 34.28
C PRO A 343 -0.06 17.29 33.74
N SER A 344 -1.33 17.44 33.30
CA SER A 344 -1.84 18.74 32.81
C SER A 344 -1.90 19.79 33.91
N ALA A 345 -2.34 19.42 35.11
CA ALA A 345 -2.36 20.32 36.24
C ALA A 345 -0.93 20.75 36.64
N LEU A 346 -0.02 19.79 36.76
CA LEU A 346 1.40 20.07 37.11
C LEU A 346 2.06 20.99 36.08
N LEU A 347 1.81 20.74 34.79
CA LEU A 347 2.36 21.54 33.70
C LEU A 347 1.74 22.95 33.68
N ALA A 348 0.45 23.07 33.95
CA ALA A 348 -0.24 24.36 34.08
C ALA A 348 0.32 25.18 35.22
N ASP A 349 0.46 24.59 36.41
CA ASP A 349 1.02 25.28 37.60
C ASP A 349 2.44 25.78 37.32
N GLY A 350 3.29 24.95 36.69
CA GLY A 350 4.65 25.35 36.31
C GLY A 350 4.69 26.48 35.29
N LEU A 351 3.88 26.41 34.24
CA LEU A 351 3.85 27.39 33.19
C LEU A 351 3.25 28.74 33.69
N PHE A 352 2.20 28.68 34.51
CA PHE A 352 1.65 29.90 35.10
C PHE A 352 2.56 30.52 36.15
N TRP A 353 3.33 29.71 36.90
CA TRP A 353 4.39 30.23 37.78
C TRP A 353 5.45 31.03 36.97
N VAL A 354 5.87 30.54 35.80
CA VAL A 354 6.77 31.27 34.90
C VAL A 354 6.11 32.55 34.41
N GLN A 355 4.80 32.55 34.08
CA GLN A 355 4.06 33.73 33.70
C GLN A 355 4.15 34.84 34.79
N ASP A 356 3.98 34.43 36.06
CA ASP A 356 4.04 35.37 37.19
C ASP A 356 5.46 35.94 37.31
N ARG A 357 6.50 35.15 37.13
CA ARG A 357 7.90 35.64 37.10
C ARG A 357 8.18 36.59 35.93
N LEU A 358 7.61 36.31 34.77
CA LEU A 358 7.71 37.21 33.63
C LEU A 358 7.00 38.56 33.93
N THR A 359 5.86 38.49 34.57
CA THR A 359 5.14 39.71 34.99
C THR A 359 5.96 40.53 35.97
N ASP A 360 6.54 39.92 37.03
CA ASP A 360 7.43 40.58 37.98
C ASP A 360 8.63 41.23 37.28
N LEU A 361 9.22 40.57 36.30
CA LEU A 361 10.34 41.09 35.50
C LEU A 361 9.93 42.33 34.68
N PHE A 362 8.76 42.29 34.03
CA PHE A 362 8.24 43.43 33.26
C PHE A 362 7.92 44.64 34.15
N LEU A 363 7.42 44.41 35.37
CA LEU A 363 7.20 45.44 36.37
C LEU A 363 8.54 46.03 36.86
N TYR A 364 9.55 45.19 37.11
CA TYR A 364 10.88 45.65 37.48
C TYR A 364 11.56 46.51 36.39
N LEU A 365 11.39 46.11 35.12
CA LEU A 365 11.92 46.87 33.96
C LEU A 365 11.12 48.13 33.61
N GLN A 366 10.02 48.43 34.33
CA GLN A 366 9.11 49.53 34.03
C GLN A 366 8.63 49.51 32.55
N ALA A 367 8.45 48.32 31.99
CA ALA A 367 8.02 48.15 30.60
C ALA A 367 6.61 48.73 30.38
N PRO A 368 6.30 49.25 29.17
CA PRO A 368 4.96 49.74 28.87
C PRO A 368 3.88 48.67 29.02
N ASP A 369 2.73 49.06 29.59
CA ASP A 369 1.61 48.11 29.85
C ASP A 369 1.13 47.35 28.61
N TRP A 370 1.15 48.01 27.45
CA TRP A 370 0.76 47.35 26.19
C TRP A 370 1.70 46.19 25.79
N LEU A 371 3.01 46.35 26.08
CA LEU A 371 4.01 45.30 25.78
C LEU A 371 3.85 44.10 26.71
N HIS A 372 3.62 44.34 28.02
CA HIS A 372 3.27 43.30 28.96
C HIS A 372 1.98 42.58 28.55
N GLY A 373 0.93 43.32 28.18
CA GLY A 373 -0.33 42.79 27.71
C GLY A 373 -0.19 41.93 26.46
N ALA A 374 0.61 42.35 25.49
CA ALA A 374 0.82 41.60 24.26
C ALA A 374 1.68 40.33 24.46
N LEU A 375 2.84 40.45 25.12
CA LEU A 375 3.80 39.36 25.22
C LEU A 375 3.46 38.37 26.34
N VAL A 376 3.12 38.84 27.53
CA VAL A 376 2.90 37.95 28.69
C VAL A 376 1.44 37.47 28.73
N LEU A 377 0.48 38.36 28.70
CA LEU A 377 -0.94 37.99 28.81
C LEU A 377 -1.53 37.53 27.48
N GLY A 378 -1.01 37.99 26.34
CA GLY A 378 -1.39 37.54 25.02
C GLY A 378 -0.64 36.25 24.62
N VAL A 379 0.61 36.40 24.19
CA VAL A 379 1.36 35.30 23.59
C VAL A 379 1.68 34.19 24.59
N TYR A 380 2.35 34.54 25.70
CA TYR A 380 2.81 33.52 26.64
C TYR A 380 1.64 32.77 27.32
N ARG A 381 0.66 33.50 27.83
CA ARG A 381 -0.49 32.91 28.53
C ARG A 381 -1.28 31.94 27.62
N VAL A 382 -1.51 32.33 26.36
CA VAL A 382 -2.20 31.50 25.40
C VAL A 382 -1.37 30.24 25.09
N LEU A 383 -0.06 30.39 24.87
CA LEU A 383 0.85 29.27 24.65
C LEU A 383 0.88 28.30 25.85
N ALA A 384 1.05 28.84 27.06
CA ALA A 384 1.06 28.07 28.30
C ALA A 384 -0.23 27.29 28.49
N TRP A 385 -1.38 27.92 28.23
CA TRP A 385 -2.68 27.25 28.31
C TRP A 385 -2.83 26.13 27.27
N VAL A 386 -2.50 26.39 26.01
CA VAL A 386 -2.59 25.38 24.94
C VAL A 386 -1.66 24.20 25.22
N VAL A 387 -0.42 24.46 25.62
CA VAL A 387 0.56 23.40 25.91
C VAL A 387 0.11 22.55 27.11
N SER A 388 -0.35 23.17 28.21
CA SER A 388 -0.78 22.43 29.40
C SER A 388 -2.01 21.56 29.19
N VAL A 389 -2.94 21.98 28.31
CA VAL A 389 -4.17 21.23 28.01
C VAL A 389 -3.97 20.16 26.94
N MET A 390 -3.14 20.45 25.91
CA MET A 390 -3.03 19.57 24.74
C MET A 390 -1.90 18.55 24.83
N LEU A 391 -0.75 18.93 25.40
CA LEU A 391 0.45 18.08 25.40
C LEU A 391 0.25 16.75 26.18
N PRO A 392 -0.25 16.72 27.43
CA PRO A 392 -0.36 15.49 28.18
C PRO A 392 -1.35 14.47 27.61
N PRO A 393 -2.57 14.85 27.18
CA PRO A 393 -3.46 13.91 26.51
C PRO A 393 -2.84 13.33 25.22
N MET A 394 -2.14 14.14 24.44
CA MET A 394 -1.47 13.68 23.22
C MET A 394 -0.34 12.70 23.51
N ALA A 395 0.48 13.00 24.53
CA ALA A 395 1.58 12.15 24.95
C ALA A 395 1.12 10.75 25.43
N ILE A 396 -0.12 10.61 25.89
CA ILE A 396 -0.72 9.34 26.29
C ILE A 396 -1.43 8.67 25.11
N PHE A 397 -2.23 9.43 24.38
CA PHE A 397 -3.07 8.88 23.30
C PHE A 397 -2.26 8.32 22.13
N PHE A 398 -1.25 9.05 21.64
CA PHE A 398 -0.48 8.60 20.47
C PHE A 398 0.25 7.26 20.70
N PRO A 399 1.01 7.07 21.80
CA PRO A 399 1.64 5.78 22.04
C PRO A 399 0.65 4.63 22.19
N LEU A 400 -0.50 4.86 22.86
CA LEU A 400 -1.55 3.84 22.98
C LEU A 400 -2.14 3.49 21.61
N PHE A 401 -2.38 4.49 20.77
CA PHE A 401 -2.93 4.30 19.44
C PHE A 401 -1.93 3.56 18.52
N THR A 402 -0.65 3.96 18.52
CA THR A 402 0.41 3.27 17.78
C THR A 402 0.57 1.82 18.24
N LEU A 403 0.49 1.58 19.56
CA LEU A 403 0.52 0.23 20.11
C LEU A 403 -0.63 -0.64 19.56
N LEU A 404 -1.86 -0.09 19.47
CA LEU A 404 -3.00 -0.80 18.88
C LEU A 404 -2.82 -1.04 17.39
N GLU A 405 -2.16 -0.12 16.68
CA GLU A 405 -1.80 -0.26 15.27
C GLU A 405 -0.79 -1.38 15.08
N ASP A 406 0.28 -1.39 15.86
CA ASP A 406 1.36 -2.40 15.82
C ASP A 406 0.84 -3.81 16.15
N PHE A 407 -0.12 -3.93 17.06
CA PHE A 407 -0.83 -5.19 17.31
C PHE A 407 -1.77 -5.61 16.17
N GLY A 408 -1.89 -4.81 15.11
CA GLY A 408 -2.76 -5.07 13.98
C GLY A 408 -4.26 -5.00 14.33
N TYR A 409 -4.61 -4.35 15.45
CA TYR A 409 -5.99 -4.23 15.89
C TYR A 409 -6.80 -3.27 15.01
N LEU A 410 -6.19 -2.16 14.59
CA LEU A 410 -6.86 -1.13 13.78
C LEU A 410 -7.33 -1.64 12.40
N PRO A 411 -6.56 -2.45 11.65
CA PRO A 411 -7.06 -3.09 10.43
C PRO A 411 -8.28 -3.99 10.66
N ARG A 412 -8.33 -4.69 11.82
CA ARG A 412 -9.48 -5.53 12.19
C ARG A 412 -10.74 -4.71 12.45
N VAL A 413 -10.60 -3.55 13.11
CA VAL A 413 -11.70 -2.58 13.32
C VAL A 413 -12.22 -2.07 11.98
N ALA A 414 -11.31 -1.66 11.08
CA ALA A 414 -11.68 -1.20 9.74
C ALA A 414 -12.48 -2.27 8.99
N PHE A 415 -12.03 -3.54 9.04
CA PHE A 415 -12.70 -4.66 8.40
C PHE A 415 -14.12 -4.92 8.97
N VAL A 416 -14.28 -4.89 10.29
CA VAL A 416 -15.60 -5.10 10.95
C VAL A 416 -16.59 -4.02 10.57
N LEU A 417 -16.14 -2.78 10.46
CA LEU A 417 -16.97 -1.62 10.16
C LEU A 417 -17.19 -1.39 8.66
N ASP A 418 -16.36 -1.98 7.80
CA ASP A 418 -16.38 -1.77 6.34
C ASP A 418 -17.78 -1.96 5.75
N HIS A 419 -18.46 -3.06 6.09
CA HIS A 419 -19.81 -3.33 5.61
C HIS A 419 -20.86 -2.26 6.03
N ALA A 420 -20.68 -1.66 7.20
CA ALA A 420 -21.57 -0.60 7.66
C ALA A 420 -21.30 0.71 6.91
N PHE A 421 -20.03 1.01 6.68
CA PHE A 421 -19.59 2.18 5.92
C PHE A 421 -19.92 2.07 4.43
N GLN A 422 -19.80 0.89 3.83
CA GLN A 422 -20.23 0.65 2.43
C GLN A 422 -21.72 0.96 2.21
N LYS A 423 -22.60 0.65 3.18
CA LYS A 423 -24.03 1.07 3.13
C LYS A 423 -24.20 2.59 3.08
N ALA A 424 -23.28 3.32 3.71
CA ALA A 424 -23.21 4.77 3.67
C ALA A 424 -22.42 5.31 2.46
N ARG A 425 -22.01 4.44 1.53
CA ARG A 425 -21.14 4.76 0.37
C ARG A 425 -19.79 5.37 0.81
N ALA A 426 -19.24 4.85 1.90
CA ALA A 426 -17.93 5.21 2.45
C ALA A 426 -17.09 3.93 2.67
N CYS A 427 -15.77 4.04 2.74
CA CYS A 427 -14.89 2.89 2.97
C CYS A 427 -14.61 2.66 4.47
N GLY A 428 -14.28 1.43 4.85
CA GLY A 428 -13.92 1.07 6.22
C GLY A 428 -12.70 1.81 6.77
N LYS A 429 -11.80 2.29 5.90
CA LYS A 429 -10.67 3.16 6.28
C LYS A 429 -11.14 4.45 6.94
N GLN A 430 -12.33 4.95 6.61
CA GLN A 430 -12.92 6.15 7.22
C GLN A 430 -13.22 5.94 8.71
N ALA A 431 -13.63 4.73 9.11
CA ALA A 431 -13.84 4.41 10.51
C ALA A 431 -12.57 4.59 11.35
N LEU A 432 -11.42 4.23 10.76
CA LEU A 432 -10.12 4.38 11.39
C LEU A 432 -9.77 5.86 11.59
N THR A 433 -9.95 6.68 10.56
CA THR A 433 -9.66 8.12 10.64
C THR A 433 -10.59 8.84 11.62
N MET A 434 -11.86 8.41 11.73
CA MET A 434 -12.79 8.90 12.75
C MET A 434 -12.35 8.49 14.16
N ALA A 435 -11.91 7.25 14.36
CA ALA A 435 -11.40 6.79 15.66
C ALA A 435 -10.17 7.61 16.10
N MET A 436 -9.26 7.94 15.18
CA MET A 436 -8.16 8.88 15.44
C MET A 436 -8.68 10.29 15.78
N GLY A 437 -9.74 10.74 15.10
CA GLY A 437 -10.37 12.04 15.28
C GLY A 437 -10.93 12.25 16.69
N PHE A 438 -11.43 11.21 17.35
CA PHE A 438 -11.85 11.27 18.77
C PHE A 438 -10.68 11.60 19.70
N GLY A 439 -9.47 11.14 19.42
CA GLY A 439 -8.28 11.56 20.17
C GLY A 439 -7.84 12.97 19.80
N CYS A 440 -7.52 13.15 18.54
CA CYS A 440 -7.10 14.43 17.96
C CYS A 440 -7.70 14.61 16.56
N ASN A 441 -8.55 15.61 16.40
CA ASN A 441 -9.21 15.88 15.12
C ASN A 441 -8.19 16.19 14.00
N ALA A 442 -7.13 16.93 14.31
CA ALA A 442 -6.06 17.19 13.35
C ALA A 442 -5.38 15.91 12.86
N ALA A 443 -5.09 14.97 13.79
CA ALA A 443 -4.52 13.66 13.43
C ALA A 443 -5.48 12.85 12.56
N GLY A 444 -6.79 12.86 12.89
CA GLY A 444 -7.83 12.20 12.09
C GLY A 444 -7.90 12.75 10.66
N ILE A 445 -7.83 14.07 10.49
CA ILE A 445 -7.83 14.72 9.17
C ILE A 445 -6.57 14.36 8.36
N VAL A 446 -5.38 14.41 9.00
CA VAL A 446 -4.14 13.98 8.35
C VAL A 446 -4.19 12.49 8.00
N GLY A 447 -4.75 11.66 8.87
CA GLY A 447 -4.96 10.23 8.65
C GLY A 447 -5.84 9.92 7.43
N CYS A 448 -6.70 10.83 6.98
CA CYS A 448 -7.51 10.64 5.77
C CYS A 448 -6.69 10.41 4.49
N ARG A 449 -5.38 10.63 4.53
CA ARG A 449 -4.45 10.32 3.43
C ARG A 449 -4.41 8.84 3.06
N ILE A 450 -4.77 7.94 3.99
CA ILE A 450 -4.85 6.49 3.73
C ILE A 450 -6.02 6.09 2.83
N ILE A 451 -6.95 7.00 2.55
CA ILE A 451 -8.10 6.78 1.69
C ILE A 451 -7.69 7.08 0.24
N ASP A 452 -7.79 6.08 -0.62
CA ASP A 452 -7.28 6.15 -2.00
C ASP A 452 -8.15 7.06 -2.88
N SER A 453 -9.48 6.94 -2.78
CA SER A 453 -10.43 7.72 -3.57
C SER A 453 -10.45 9.20 -3.14
N PRO A 454 -10.18 10.18 -4.04
CA PRO A 454 -10.22 11.61 -3.72
C PRO A 454 -11.59 12.06 -3.21
N ARG A 455 -12.68 11.49 -3.75
CA ARG A 455 -14.06 11.80 -3.32
C ARG A 455 -14.31 11.33 -1.90
N GLU A 456 -13.97 10.09 -1.58
CA GLU A 456 -14.16 9.51 -0.25
C GLU A 456 -13.24 10.19 0.78
N ARG A 457 -12.03 10.55 0.38
CA ARG A 457 -11.09 11.32 1.20
C ARG A 457 -11.67 12.68 1.57
N LEU A 458 -12.29 13.40 0.63
CA LEU A 458 -12.93 14.68 0.89
C LEU A 458 -14.10 14.53 1.87
N ILE A 459 -14.94 13.52 1.68
CA ILE A 459 -16.06 13.21 2.59
C ILE A 459 -15.51 12.90 3.98
N ALA A 460 -14.44 12.10 4.09
CA ALA A 460 -13.81 11.75 5.35
C ALA A 460 -13.24 12.98 6.09
N ILE A 461 -12.59 13.91 5.36
CA ILE A 461 -12.07 15.16 5.92
C ILE A 461 -13.22 16.01 6.48
N ILE A 462 -14.30 16.17 5.71
CA ILE A 462 -15.45 16.97 6.12
C ILE A 462 -16.12 16.36 7.36
N THR A 463 -16.41 15.06 7.31
CA THR A 463 -17.10 14.36 8.42
C THR A 463 -16.25 14.29 9.69
N ASN A 464 -14.93 14.19 9.55
CA ASN A 464 -14.02 14.16 10.70
C ASN A 464 -13.99 15.46 11.50
N ASN A 465 -14.29 16.61 10.86
CA ASN A 465 -14.43 17.89 11.57
C ASN A 465 -15.58 17.91 12.58
N PHE A 466 -16.58 17.05 12.44
CA PHE A 466 -17.71 16.92 13.37
C PHE A 466 -17.41 15.95 14.52
N VAL A 467 -16.31 15.18 14.44
CA VAL A 467 -15.94 14.25 15.51
C VAL A 467 -15.45 15.05 16.71
N PRO A 468 -16.07 14.88 17.90
CA PRO A 468 -15.65 15.58 19.10
C PRO A 468 -14.30 15.02 19.59
N CYS A 469 -13.26 15.83 19.56
CA CYS A 469 -11.95 15.43 20.06
C CYS A 469 -11.83 15.60 21.58
N ASN A 470 -10.84 14.94 22.18
CA ASN A 470 -10.59 14.95 23.61
C ASN A 470 -10.41 16.40 24.18
N GLY A 471 -9.83 17.31 23.40
CA GLY A 471 -9.69 18.72 23.81
C GLY A 471 -11.03 19.47 23.99
N ARG A 472 -12.13 18.97 23.42
CA ARG A 472 -13.47 19.54 23.63
C ARG A 472 -14.15 19.04 24.89
N PHE A 473 -13.66 17.95 25.48
CA PHE A 473 -14.19 17.36 26.73
C PHE A 473 -13.32 17.65 27.94
N ALA A 474 -12.24 18.45 27.79
CA ALA A 474 -11.41 18.79 28.93
C ALA A 474 -12.24 19.57 29.96
N PRO A 475 -12.32 19.08 31.23
CA PRO A 475 -13.03 19.81 32.26
C PRO A 475 -12.37 21.17 32.48
N PRO A 476 -13.14 22.25 32.73
CA PRO A 476 -12.55 23.55 33.02
C PRO A 476 -11.69 23.44 34.26
N HIS A 477 -10.38 23.74 34.12
CA HIS A 477 -9.47 23.74 35.26
C HIS A 477 -9.98 24.71 36.34
N LYS A 478 -9.90 24.31 37.60
CA LYS A 478 -10.33 25.13 38.76
C LYS A 478 -9.72 26.53 38.81
N GLY A 479 -8.65 26.79 38.08
CA GLY A 479 -8.02 28.09 37.90
C GLY A 479 -8.82 29.10 37.01
N GLN A 480 -9.70 28.60 36.12
CA GLN A 480 -10.51 29.47 35.26
C GLN A 480 -11.66 30.16 36.02
N GLN A 481 -12.09 29.65 37.18
CA GLN A 481 -13.13 30.28 37.98
C GLN A 481 -12.67 31.54 38.78
N LYS A 482 -11.36 31.78 38.90
CA LYS A 482 -10.83 33.01 39.55
C LYS A 482 -10.55 34.14 38.57
N GLY A 483 -10.74 33.95 37.28
CA GLY A 483 -10.49 34.94 36.22
C GLY A 483 -11.74 35.39 35.46
N SER A 484 -12.95 35.17 35.98
CA SER A 484 -14.17 35.75 35.42
C SER A 484 -14.17 37.24 35.71
N LEU A 485 -13.77 38.04 34.71
CA LEU A 485 -14.19 39.43 34.44
C LEU A 485 -14.67 40.21 35.68
N GLU A 486 -13.73 40.65 36.50
CA GLU A 486 -14.02 41.88 37.21
C GLU A 486 -14.02 43.02 36.17
N PRO A 487 -15.13 43.75 36.01
CA PRO A 487 -15.13 44.90 35.11
C PRO A 487 -14.15 45.94 35.64
N ILE A 488 -13.15 46.30 34.80
CA ILE A 488 -12.29 47.47 35.02
C ILE A 488 -13.19 48.69 34.86
N VAL A 489 -13.95 48.98 35.85
CA VAL A 489 -14.56 50.30 36.06
C VAL A 489 -13.89 50.87 37.30
N LYS A 490 -12.72 51.49 37.12
CA LYS A 490 -12.18 52.44 38.11
C LYS A 490 -13.09 53.65 38.11
N THR A 491 -13.93 53.82 39.14
CA THR A 491 -14.56 55.07 39.46
C THR A 491 -13.47 56.07 39.85
N PRO A 492 -13.50 57.33 39.32
CA PRO A 492 -12.54 58.34 39.69
C PRO A 492 -12.77 58.77 41.16
N PRO A 493 -11.71 59.17 41.88
CA PRO A 493 -11.84 59.60 43.27
C PRO A 493 -12.68 60.93 43.33
N LYS A 494 -13.69 60.88 44.22
CA LYS A 494 -14.41 62.11 44.58
C LYS A 494 -13.48 63.03 45.36
N SER A 495 -13.37 64.25 44.86
CA SER A 495 -12.75 65.38 45.48
C SER A 495 -13.30 65.74 46.87
#